data_6c54d0ba5cbf507210b2cf23a7c6c989
#
_entry.id   6c54d0ba5cbf507210b2cf23a7c6c989
#
_cell.length_a   1.000
_cell.length_b   1.000
_cell.length_c   1.000
_cell.angle_alpha   90.00
_cell.angle_beta   90.00
_cell.angle_gamma   90.00
#
_symmetry.space_group_name_H-M   'P 1'
#
loop_
_entity.id
_entity.type
_entity.pdbx_description
1 polymer ?
#
loop_
_entity_poly.entity_id
_entity_poly.type
_entity_poly.pdbx_seq_one_letter_code
_entity_poly.pdbx_strand_id
1 'polypeptide(L)'
;MMGSSVRNRSKRQHGFSLLEIMVVVVIIGILAALIVPRLMDRPDQARVVAARQDIAALMQALKLYRLDNGRYPSGEQGLQALMKPPGNTGGMPVGPYLERLPNDPWGAPYQYANPGQHGEIDVFSFGADGKAGGEAGNSDIGSWQL
;
A
#
# COMPACT_ATOMS: atom_id res chain seq x y z
N MET A 1 38.45 -64.26 -38.40
CA MET A 1 37.33 -63.29 -38.49
C MET A 1 36.63 -63.28 -37.14
N MET A 2 36.93 -62.32 -36.31
CA MET A 2 36.36 -62.17 -34.99
C MET A 2 35.21 -61.13 -35.06
N GLY A 3 33.96 -61.58 -34.91
CA GLY A 3 32.80 -60.74 -34.86
C GLY A 3 32.58 -60.26 -33.40
N SER A 4 32.83 -58.98 -33.14
CA SER A 4 32.52 -58.35 -31.84
C SER A 4 31.03 -58.06 -31.75
N SER A 5 30.33 -58.81 -30.88
CA SER A 5 28.93 -58.58 -30.53
C SER A 5 28.82 -57.36 -29.61
N VAL A 6 28.31 -56.25 -30.12
CA VAL A 6 27.99 -55.06 -29.32
C VAL A 6 26.72 -55.32 -28.54
N ARG A 7 26.84 -55.52 -27.23
CA ARG A 7 25.71 -55.62 -26.29
C ARG A 7 25.07 -54.23 -26.15
N ASN A 8 23.94 -54.05 -26.77
CA ASN A 8 23.09 -52.88 -26.61
C ASN A 8 22.42 -52.95 -25.23
N ARG A 9 22.94 -52.17 -24.25
CA ARG A 9 22.31 -52.00 -22.94
C ARG A 9 21.10 -51.09 -23.11
N SER A 10 19.93 -51.67 -23.21
CA SER A 10 18.67 -50.91 -23.10
C SER A 10 18.59 -50.25 -21.75
N LYS A 11 18.66 -48.91 -21.70
CA LYS A 11 18.38 -48.14 -20.52
C LYS A 11 16.91 -48.33 -20.17
N ARG A 12 16.62 -48.94 -19.02
CA ARG A 12 15.26 -49.02 -18.45
C ARG A 12 14.81 -47.59 -18.20
N GLN A 13 13.90 -47.09 -18.97
CA GLN A 13 13.18 -45.86 -18.69
C GLN A 13 12.22 -46.18 -17.55
N HIS A 14 12.49 -45.61 -16.35
CA HIS A 14 11.56 -45.66 -15.24
C HIS A 14 10.47 -44.66 -15.55
N GLY A 15 9.30 -45.11 -15.94
CA GLY A 15 8.06 -44.29 -15.97
C GLY A 15 7.57 -44.05 -14.56
N PHE A 16 7.05 -42.86 -14.31
CA PHE A 16 6.36 -42.53 -13.05
C PHE A 16 5.09 -43.38 -12.93
N SER A 17 4.80 -43.89 -11.72
CA SER A 17 3.55 -44.58 -11.47
C SER A 17 2.42 -43.57 -11.25
N LEU A 18 1.20 -43.97 -11.61
CA LEU A 18 0.02 -43.12 -11.37
C LEU A 18 -0.15 -42.79 -9.89
N LEU A 19 0.15 -43.74 -9.01
CA LEU A 19 0.11 -43.55 -7.55
C LEU A 19 1.14 -42.49 -7.10
N GLU A 20 2.34 -42.49 -7.66
CA GLU A 20 3.38 -41.52 -7.33
C GLU A 20 2.96 -40.08 -7.67
N ILE A 21 2.34 -39.85 -8.82
CA ILE A 21 1.79 -38.56 -9.20
C ILE A 21 0.63 -38.17 -8.28
N MET A 22 -0.27 -39.09 -7.91
CA MET A 22 -1.36 -38.79 -6.97
C MET A 22 -0.83 -38.34 -5.61
N VAL A 23 0.17 -39.03 -5.06
CA VAL A 23 0.81 -38.65 -3.79
C VAL A 23 1.47 -37.26 -3.87
N VAL A 24 2.20 -36.97 -4.96
CA VAL A 24 2.84 -35.66 -5.17
C VAL A 24 1.80 -34.54 -5.23
N VAL A 25 0.70 -34.72 -5.95
CA VAL A 25 -0.38 -33.73 -6.03
C VAL A 25 -1.03 -33.46 -4.67
N VAL A 26 -1.24 -34.51 -3.87
CA VAL A 26 -1.78 -34.37 -2.50
C VAL A 26 -0.81 -33.58 -1.61
N ILE A 27 0.48 -33.88 -1.65
CA ILE A 27 1.49 -33.16 -0.85
C ILE A 27 1.57 -31.69 -1.27
N ILE A 28 1.60 -31.40 -2.56
CA ILE A 28 1.60 -30.03 -3.08
C ILE A 28 0.32 -29.29 -2.65
N GLY A 29 -0.83 -29.94 -2.69
CA GLY A 29 -2.10 -29.37 -2.23
C GLY A 29 -2.09 -28.98 -0.75
N ILE A 30 -1.55 -29.85 0.12
CA ILE A 30 -1.41 -29.56 1.55
C ILE A 30 -0.44 -28.39 1.78
N LEU A 31 0.72 -28.39 1.11
CA LEU A 31 1.70 -27.30 1.25
C LEU A 31 1.17 -25.97 0.72
N ALA A 32 0.45 -25.98 -0.39
CA ALA A 32 -0.19 -24.80 -0.95
C ALA A 32 -1.22 -24.20 0.01
N ALA A 33 -2.02 -25.03 0.67
CA ALA A 33 -3.02 -24.58 1.65
C ALA A 33 -2.40 -23.87 2.87
N LEU A 34 -1.15 -24.20 3.23
CA LEU A 34 -0.43 -23.56 4.35
C LEU A 34 0.23 -22.21 3.94
N ILE A 35 0.60 -22.07 2.67
CA ILE A 35 1.37 -20.92 2.19
C ILE A 35 0.47 -19.77 1.71
N VAL A 36 -0.64 -20.10 1.04
CA VAL A 36 -1.54 -19.11 0.41
C VAL A 36 -2.07 -18.06 1.38
N PRO A 37 -2.55 -18.38 2.60
CA PRO A 37 -3.09 -17.38 3.52
C PRO A 37 -2.06 -16.31 3.94
N ARG A 38 -0.80 -16.69 4.11
CA ARG A 38 0.27 -15.77 4.56
C ARG A 38 0.75 -14.78 3.50
N LEU A 39 0.53 -15.07 2.23
CA LEU A 39 0.92 -14.21 1.12
C LEU A 39 -0.12 -13.14 0.82
N MET A 40 -1.38 -13.34 1.23
CA MET A 40 -2.47 -12.39 0.99
C MET A 40 -2.43 -11.17 1.90
N ASP A 41 -1.84 -11.27 3.11
CA ASP A 41 -1.76 -10.17 4.07
C ASP A 41 -0.64 -9.16 3.74
N ARG A 42 0.37 -9.54 2.96
CA ARG A 42 1.52 -8.68 2.64
C ARG A 42 1.17 -7.45 1.78
N PRO A 43 0.31 -7.54 0.76
CA PRO A 43 -0.09 -6.37 -0.02
C PRO A 43 -0.81 -5.32 0.83
N ASP A 44 -1.62 -5.74 1.80
CA ASP A 44 -2.39 -4.83 2.65
C ASP A 44 -1.49 -4.09 3.64
N GLN A 45 -0.49 -4.76 4.21
CA GLN A 45 0.52 -4.11 5.05
C GLN A 45 1.32 -3.06 4.28
N ALA A 46 1.70 -3.36 3.03
CA ALA A 46 2.40 -2.40 2.18
C ALA A 46 1.55 -1.16 1.87
N ARG A 47 0.24 -1.33 1.64
CA ARG A 47 -0.71 -0.22 1.46
C ARG A 47 -0.82 0.65 2.71
N VAL A 48 -0.90 0.05 3.89
CA VAL A 48 -0.93 0.79 5.16
C VAL A 48 0.33 1.63 5.34
N VAL A 49 1.51 1.07 5.04
CA VAL A 49 2.77 1.80 5.11
C VAL A 49 2.80 2.96 4.10
N ALA A 50 2.35 2.73 2.88
CA ALA A 50 2.26 3.78 1.86
C ALA A 50 1.31 4.91 2.30
N ALA A 51 0.12 4.57 2.83
CA ALA A 51 -0.82 5.56 3.35
C ALA A 51 -0.22 6.41 4.47
N ARG A 52 0.53 5.81 5.40
CA ARG A 52 1.23 6.57 6.45
C ARG A 52 2.28 7.54 5.90
N GLN A 53 3.03 7.12 4.89
CA GLN A 53 4.01 7.98 4.22
C GLN A 53 3.34 9.18 3.53
N ASP A 54 2.24 8.93 2.83
CA ASP A 54 1.47 9.99 2.18
C ASP A 54 0.90 10.98 3.20
N ILE A 55 0.32 10.46 4.30
CA ILE A 55 -0.20 11.30 5.39
C ILE A 55 0.92 12.15 6.01
N ALA A 56 2.11 11.57 6.22
CA ALA A 56 3.26 12.31 6.72
C ALA A 56 3.68 13.45 5.77
N ALA A 57 3.69 13.19 4.46
CA ALA A 57 3.98 14.21 3.45
C ALA A 57 2.91 15.32 3.42
N LEU A 58 1.62 14.95 3.50
CA LEU A 58 0.51 15.90 3.58
C LEU A 58 0.60 16.77 4.84
N MET A 59 0.94 16.19 5.99
CA MET A 59 1.14 16.93 7.24
C MET A 59 2.32 17.90 7.15
N GLN A 60 3.40 17.55 6.46
CA GLN A 60 4.51 18.48 6.22
C GLN A 60 4.08 19.65 5.32
N ALA A 61 3.35 19.39 4.24
CA ALA A 61 2.82 20.43 3.38
C ALA A 61 1.86 21.37 4.12
N LEU A 62 1.02 20.83 5.01
CA LEU A 62 0.13 21.61 5.86
C LEU A 62 0.89 22.49 6.86
N LYS A 63 2.00 22.00 7.43
CA LYS A 63 2.87 22.79 8.30
C LYS A 63 3.51 23.96 7.56
N LEU A 64 3.98 23.73 6.33
CA LEU A 64 4.50 24.80 5.46
C LEU A 64 3.41 25.81 5.12
N TYR A 65 2.22 25.35 4.76
CA TYR A 65 1.07 26.22 4.56
C TYR A 65 0.80 27.11 5.76
N ARG A 66 0.81 26.53 6.98
CA ARG A 66 0.62 27.30 8.23
C ARG A 66 1.72 28.33 8.45
N LEU A 67 2.98 28.01 8.14
CA LEU A 67 4.09 28.95 8.29
C LEU A 67 3.89 30.19 7.40
N ASP A 68 3.42 30.01 6.18
CA ASP A 68 3.24 31.09 5.22
C ASP A 68 1.94 31.86 5.45
N ASN A 69 0.87 31.20 5.87
CA ASN A 69 -0.46 31.79 5.99
C ASN A 69 -0.88 32.07 7.44
N GLY A 70 -0.06 31.73 8.43
CA GLY A 70 -0.32 31.89 9.87
C GLY A 70 -1.36 30.95 10.47
N ARG A 71 -2.01 30.12 9.64
CA ARG A 71 -3.06 29.16 10.06
C ARG A 71 -3.12 27.98 9.11
N TYR A 72 -3.70 26.88 9.57
CA TYR A 72 -4.04 25.76 8.69
C TYR A 72 -5.23 26.11 7.79
N PRO A 73 -5.40 25.43 6.64
CA PRO A 73 -6.59 25.55 5.82
C PRO A 73 -7.86 25.27 6.66
N SER A 74 -8.95 25.98 6.38
CA SER A 74 -10.24 25.63 7.00
C SER A 74 -10.75 24.28 6.51
N GLY A 75 -11.68 23.67 7.26
CA GLY A 75 -12.31 22.41 6.82
C GLY A 75 -12.96 22.51 5.43
N GLU A 76 -13.52 23.68 5.10
CA GLU A 76 -14.12 23.94 3.77
C GLU A 76 -13.05 24.04 2.66
N GLN A 77 -11.89 24.64 2.96
CA GLN A 77 -10.79 24.74 2.01
C GLN A 77 -10.14 23.37 1.75
N GLY A 78 -10.11 22.52 2.76
CA GLY A 78 -9.59 21.17 2.68
C GLY A 78 -8.15 21.12 2.20
N LEU A 79 -7.71 19.93 1.80
CA LEU A 79 -6.38 19.69 1.22
C LEU A 79 -6.19 20.39 -0.14
N GLN A 80 -7.27 20.82 -0.81
CA GLN A 80 -7.20 21.55 -2.07
C GLN A 80 -6.44 22.87 -1.94
N ALA A 81 -6.41 23.46 -0.75
CA ALA A 81 -5.65 24.66 -0.47
C ALA A 81 -4.14 24.49 -0.70
N LEU A 82 -3.62 23.26 -0.56
CA LEU A 82 -2.20 22.95 -0.78
C LEU A 82 -1.77 23.02 -2.25
N MET A 83 -2.71 22.90 -3.17
CA MET A 83 -2.46 23.00 -4.61
C MET A 83 -2.46 24.45 -5.12
N LYS A 84 -2.82 25.41 -4.26
CA LYS A 84 -2.78 26.83 -4.59
C LYS A 84 -1.46 27.42 -4.11
N PRO A 85 -0.85 28.33 -4.90
CA PRO A 85 0.32 29.05 -4.42
C PRO A 85 -0.07 29.91 -3.22
N PRO A 86 0.85 30.13 -2.26
CA PRO A 86 0.59 31.02 -1.14
C PRO A 86 0.26 32.43 -1.64
N GLY A 87 -0.76 33.05 -1.04
CA GLY A 87 -1.11 34.43 -1.35
C GLY A 87 0.03 35.35 -0.94
N ASN A 88 0.32 36.29 -1.81
CA ASN A 88 1.22 37.43 -1.68
C ASN A 88 2.31 37.39 -0.57
N THR A 89 3.32 36.58 -0.76
CA THR A 89 4.52 36.52 0.09
C THR A 89 5.60 37.42 -0.47
N GLY A 90 5.40 38.75 -0.44
CA GLY A 90 6.47 39.72 -0.60
C GLY A 90 7.33 39.63 -1.88
N GLY A 91 6.77 39.21 -3.03
CA GLY A 91 7.40 39.34 -4.33
C GLY A 91 8.20 38.13 -4.85
N MET A 92 8.31 37.03 -4.15
CA MET A 92 8.84 35.79 -4.72
C MET A 92 7.70 34.88 -5.18
N PRO A 93 7.73 34.37 -6.43
CA PRO A 93 6.77 33.36 -6.86
C PRO A 93 7.07 32.07 -6.15
N VAL A 94 6.32 31.77 -5.09
CA VAL A 94 6.35 30.47 -4.41
C VAL A 94 5.32 29.59 -5.09
N GLY A 95 5.75 28.42 -5.57
CA GLY A 95 4.86 27.44 -6.18
C GLY A 95 3.87 26.86 -5.18
N PRO A 96 2.92 26.04 -5.63
CA PRO A 96 2.00 25.33 -4.73
C PRO A 96 2.78 24.40 -3.79
N TYR A 97 2.23 24.15 -2.60
CA TYR A 97 2.82 23.23 -1.62
C TYR A 97 2.84 21.78 -2.12
N LEU A 98 1.87 21.46 -2.96
CA LEU A 98 1.76 20.18 -3.66
C LEU A 98 1.32 20.42 -5.10
N GLU A 99 1.96 19.78 -6.07
CA GLU A 99 1.55 19.82 -7.46
C GLU A 99 0.20 19.11 -7.69
N ARG A 100 -0.03 18.04 -6.92
CA ARG A 100 -1.27 17.26 -6.94
C ARG A 100 -1.54 16.62 -5.58
N LEU A 101 -2.80 16.39 -5.29
CA LEU A 101 -3.20 15.59 -4.13
C LEU A 101 -3.11 14.10 -4.49
N PRO A 102 -2.42 13.29 -3.67
CA PRO A 102 -2.43 11.85 -3.85
C PRO A 102 -3.80 11.27 -3.44
N ASN A 103 -4.16 10.17 -4.07
CA ASN A 103 -5.17 9.27 -3.53
C ASN A 103 -4.49 8.27 -2.60
N ASP A 104 -5.25 7.71 -1.67
CA ASP A 104 -4.77 6.64 -0.84
C ASP A 104 -4.50 5.36 -1.66
N PRO A 105 -3.82 4.35 -1.11
CA PRO A 105 -3.49 3.11 -1.82
C PRO A 105 -4.70 2.26 -2.25
N TRP A 106 -5.88 2.60 -1.81
CA TRP A 106 -7.15 1.98 -2.22
C TRP A 106 -7.91 2.81 -3.26
N GLY A 107 -7.36 3.99 -3.64
CA GLY A 107 -7.91 4.85 -4.70
C GLY A 107 -8.88 5.92 -4.21
N ALA A 108 -9.09 6.05 -2.90
CA ALA A 108 -9.94 7.09 -2.31
C ALA A 108 -9.13 8.37 -1.98
N PRO A 109 -9.77 9.54 -1.94
CA PRO A 109 -9.10 10.76 -1.50
C PRO A 109 -8.85 10.73 0.02
N TYR A 110 -7.70 11.29 0.45
CA TYR A 110 -7.44 11.52 1.87
C TYR A 110 -8.44 12.53 2.45
N GLN A 111 -8.85 12.29 3.69
CA GLN A 111 -9.75 13.14 4.43
C GLN A 111 -8.97 14.15 5.25
N TYR A 112 -9.59 15.32 5.50
CA TYR A 112 -9.03 16.40 6.29
C TYR A 112 -10.07 16.95 7.26
N ALA A 113 -9.69 17.14 8.50
CA ALA A 113 -10.52 17.76 9.50
C ALA A 113 -9.78 18.93 10.17
N ASN A 114 -10.43 20.09 10.23
CA ASN A 114 -10.01 21.25 10.98
C ASN A 114 -11.26 21.93 11.60
N PRO A 115 -11.46 21.89 12.92
CA PRO A 115 -10.58 21.28 13.92
C PRO A 115 -10.52 19.74 13.83
N GLY A 116 -9.37 19.17 14.19
CA GLY A 116 -9.18 17.72 14.28
C GLY A 116 -9.85 17.14 15.54
N GLN A 117 -10.05 15.82 15.55
CA GLN A 117 -10.53 15.09 16.73
C GLN A 117 -9.38 14.58 17.61
N HIS A 118 -8.22 14.30 16.98
CA HIS A 118 -7.03 13.75 17.64
C HIS A 118 -5.93 14.78 17.82
N GLY A 119 -5.97 15.87 17.05
CA GLY A 119 -5.01 16.96 17.11
C GLY A 119 -5.63 18.28 16.66
N GLU A 120 -4.79 19.30 16.44
CA GLU A 120 -5.24 20.59 15.91
C GLU A 120 -5.90 20.43 14.54
N ILE A 121 -5.34 19.54 13.72
CA ILE A 121 -5.87 19.07 12.45
C ILE A 121 -5.67 17.56 12.33
N ASP A 122 -6.54 16.90 11.61
CA ASP A 122 -6.39 15.49 11.28
C ASP A 122 -6.37 15.28 9.76
N VAL A 123 -5.46 14.42 9.29
CA VAL A 123 -5.43 13.88 7.93
C VAL A 123 -5.52 12.37 8.02
N PHE A 124 -6.43 11.76 7.28
CA PHE A 124 -6.65 10.32 7.40
C PHE A 124 -7.21 9.69 6.12
N SER A 125 -7.08 8.36 6.04
CA SER A 125 -7.75 7.49 5.08
C SER A 125 -8.68 6.55 5.82
N PHE A 126 -9.81 6.24 5.22
CA PHE A 126 -10.75 5.23 5.74
C PHE A 126 -10.30 3.78 5.46
N GLY A 127 -9.10 3.59 4.92
CA GLY A 127 -8.57 2.26 4.67
C GLY A 127 -9.28 1.52 3.53
N ALA A 128 -9.24 0.19 3.60
CA ALA A 128 -9.69 -0.67 2.51
C ALA A 128 -11.20 -0.67 2.28
N ASP A 129 -12.01 -0.46 3.32
CA ASP A 129 -13.47 -0.51 3.23
C ASP A 129 -14.11 0.87 2.96
N GLY A 130 -13.32 1.95 3.02
CA GLY A 130 -13.80 3.32 2.77
C GLY A 130 -14.82 3.83 3.78
N LYS A 131 -14.85 3.27 5.00
CA LYS A 131 -15.78 3.64 6.08
C LYS A 131 -15.04 4.03 7.33
N ALA A 132 -15.62 4.96 8.08
CA ALA A 132 -15.05 5.38 9.36
C ALA A 132 -15.03 4.22 10.36
N GLY A 133 -13.89 4.04 11.06
CA GLY A 133 -13.67 2.98 12.03
C GLY A 133 -13.04 1.73 11.41
N GLY A 134 -13.52 0.55 11.78
CA GLY A 134 -13.00 -0.73 11.30
C GLY A 134 -11.90 -1.33 12.18
N GLU A 135 -11.57 -2.58 11.91
CA GLU A 135 -10.54 -3.35 12.63
C GLU A 135 -9.51 -3.93 11.64
N ALA A 136 -8.30 -4.15 12.12
CA ALA A 136 -7.20 -4.73 11.35
C ALA A 136 -6.93 -3.98 10.02
N GLY A 137 -7.02 -4.65 8.89
CA GLY A 137 -6.78 -4.07 7.56
C GLY A 137 -7.80 -3.01 7.10
N ASN A 138 -8.95 -2.92 7.78
CA ASN A 138 -10.01 -1.97 7.50
C ASN A 138 -10.02 -0.78 8.47
N SER A 139 -9.05 -0.69 9.40
CA SER A 139 -8.97 0.42 10.33
C SER A 139 -8.56 1.71 9.65
N ASP A 140 -9.09 2.83 10.14
CA ASP A 140 -8.67 4.16 9.71
C ASP A 140 -7.17 4.36 9.95
N ILE A 141 -6.51 5.01 9.01
CA ILE A 141 -5.10 5.35 9.10
C ILE A 141 -5.00 6.86 9.16
N GLY A 142 -4.51 7.41 10.25
CA GLY A 142 -4.53 8.83 10.50
C GLY A 142 -3.21 9.42 10.99
N SER A 143 -3.14 10.76 10.93
CA SER A 143 -2.00 11.55 11.39
C SER A 143 -1.65 11.37 12.86
N TRP A 144 -2.58 10.89 13.67
CA TRP A 144 -2.40 10.57 15.09
C TRP A 144 -1.64 9.26 15.36
N GLN A 145 -1.32 8.52 14.31
CA GLN A 145 -0.58 7.25 14.38
C GLN A 145 0.87 7.37 13.86
N LEU A 146 1.33 8.58 13.54
CA LEU A 146 2.65 8.86 12.98
C LEU A 146 3.73 8.95 14.08
#